data_1914390219565e3d3d65993466e8b474
#
_entry.id   1914390219565e3d3d65993466e8b474
#
_cell.length_a   1.000
_cell.length_b   1.000
_cell.length_c   1.000
_cell.angle_alpha   90.00
_cell.angle_beta   90.00
_cell.angle_gamma   90.00
#
_symmetry.space_group_name_H-M   'P 1'
#
loop_
_entity.id
_entity.type
_entity.pdbx_description
1 polymer ?
#
loop_
_entity_poly.entity_id
_entity_poly.type
_entity_poly.pdbx_seq_one_letter_code
_entity_poly.pdbx_strand_id
1 'polypeptide(L)'
;MNKELILKVLKLRQEGSQTSVAKYAKMLEIQHEGKIRNTLVYHGASTGRWASRGGLNLQNIARPTISDDEIESAIPRAFGEGTATMSELSSLVRSAIKAPEGKTFVDVDFSSIENRVGVYLAGQKDKVELFRKGLDEYKVFASESLYRVPYDEVTKDQRQISKSAVLGAMFGQGAKGLVKYAEEMGVKLTEAQAKNAVDGYRSSYTKVKSLWALCEGASIAAVENPGTPFRAGDKLVLKCAKNALWMQLPSGRLICWQRPQLELLTTPWGSQKIGVTVHSQNTYTRQWGRNPLIGSSIFQSAVQGTARDFLAEGMIELEKATYDVINLVHDEYLLLVYESIAEETLKDVIKIVTTPPHWAPDFPLAAEGWINKRYRK
;
A
#
# COMPACT_ATOMS: atom_id res chain seq x y z
N MET A 1 -22.72 4.71 38.42
CA MET A 1 -22.73 3.74 37.28
C MET A 1 -21.49 2.87 37.40
N ASN A 2 -21.64 1.54 37.39
CA ASN A 2 -20.54 0.61 37.66
C ASN A 2 -19.53 0.64 36.48
N LYS A 3 -18.29 1.08 36.75
CA LYS A 3 -17.19 1.23 35.77
C LYS A 3 -16.91 -0.08 35.04
N GLU A 4 -17.03 -1.20 35.73
CA GLU A 4 -16.82 -2.54 35.17
C GLU A 4 -17.92 -2.91 34.16
N LEU A 5 -19.17 -2.58 34.43
CA LEU A 5 -20.30 -2.79 33.53
C LEU A 5 -20.15 -1.94 32.27
N ILE A 6 -19.72 -0.68 32.41
CA ILE A 6 -19.45 0.20 31.28
C ILE A 6 -18.34 -0.38 30.39
N LEU A 7 -17.23 -0.82 30.97
CA LEU A 7 -16.12 -1.43 30.23
C LEU A 7 -16.54 -2.71 29.52
N LYS A 8 -17.41 -3.53 30.18
CA LYS A 8 -17.96 -4.75 29.57
C LYS A 8 -18.86 -4.41 28.37
N VAL A 9 -19.74 -3.43 28.50
CA VAL A 9 -20.62 -2.97 27.41
C VAL A 9 -19.78 -2.39 26.24
N LEU A 10 -18.78 -1.57 26.55
CA LEU A 10 -17.90 -1.01 25.52
C LEU A 10 -17.11 -2.10 24.77
N LYS A 11 -16.60 -3.11 25.49
CA LYS A 11 -15.95 -4.28 24.88
C LYS A 11 -16.90 -5.05 23.96
N LEU A 12 -18.09 -5.40 24.43
CA LEU A 12 -19.11 -6.10 23.63
C LEU A 12 -19.50 -5.29 22.38
N ARG A 13 -19.60 -3.96 22.51
CA ARG A 13 -19.87 -3.09 21.37
C ARG A 13 -18.71 -3.03 20.38
N GLN A 14 -17.49 -2.99 20.87
CA GLN A 14 -16.28 -3.03 20.05
C GLN A 14 -16.16 -4.37 19.32
N GLU A 15 -16.41 -5.49 19.99
CA GLU A 15 -16.44 -6.83 19.40
C GLU A 15 -17.55 -6.95 18.36
N GLY A 16 -18.77 -6.52 18.67
CA GLY A 16 -19.91 -6.54 17.75
C GLY A 16 -19.76 -5.60 16.53
N SER A 17 -18.88 -4.60 16.59
CA SER A 17 -18.60 -3.68 15.48
C SER A 17 -17.51 -4.18 14.52
N GLN A 18 -16.94 -5.38 14.75
CA GLN A 18 -15.93 -5.96 13.85
C GLN A 18 -16.54 -6.31 12.49
N THR A 19 -16.42 -5.40 11.54
CA THR A 19 -16.95 -5.56 10.15
C THR A 19 -16.29 -6.69 9.37
N SER A 20 -15.14 -7.22 9.84
CA SER A 20 -14.43 -8.33 9.21
C SER A 20 -15.28 -9.60 9.18
N VAL A 21 -16.02 -9.91 10.26
CA VAL A 21 -16.86 -11.11 10.37
C VAL A 21 -18.06 -11.08 9.40
N ALA A 22 -18.59 -9.89 9.09
CA ALA A 22 -19.66 -9.75 8.09
C ALA A 22 -19.27 -10.24 6.69
N LYS A 23 -17.96 -10.40 6.41
CA LYS A 23 -17.45 -10.92 5.15
C LYS A 23 -17.83 -12.39 4.92
N TYR A 24 -18.01 -13.20 5.97
CA TYR A 24 -18.49 -14.58 5.82
C TYR A 24 -19.88 -14.65 5.17
N ALA A 25 -20.82 -13.86 5.67
CA ALA A 25 -22.17 -13.80 5.08
C ALA A 25 -22.09 -13.34 3.61
N LYS A 26 -21.23 -12.34 3.32
CA LYS A 26 -21.03 -11.86 1.95
C LYS A 26 -20.36 -12.90 1.05
N MET A 27 -19.40 -13.68 1.54
CA MET A 27 -18.80 -14.78 0.81
C MET A 27 -19.84 -15.84 0.44
N LEU A 28 -20.71 -16.21 1.39
CA LEU A 28 -21.81 -17.17 1.14
C LEU A 28 -22.83 -16.64 0.13
N GLU A 29 -23.15 -15.35 0.18
CA GLU A 29 -24.09 -14.70 -0.75
C GLU A 29 -23.59 -14.71 -2.20
N ILE A 30 -22.30 -14.39 -2.42
CA ILE A 30 -21.75 -14.17 -3.77
C ILE A 30 -21.02 -15.39 -4.36
N GLN A 31 -20.84 -16.43 -3.57
CA GLN A 31 -20.21 -17.67 -4.07
C GLN A 31 -21.11 -18.38 -5.09
N HIS A 32 -20.47 -19.02 -6.05
CA HIS A 32 -21.13 -19.94 -7.00
C HIS A 32 -20.27 -21.18 -7.14
N GLU A 33 -20.85 -22.35 -6.88
CA GLU A 33 -20.12 -23.62 -6.86
C GLU A 33 -18.87 -23.62 -5.96
N GLY A 34 -18.97 -23.01 -4.76
CA GLY A 34 -17.87 -22.89 -3.82
C GLY A 34 -16.76 -21.91 -4.23
N LYS A 35 -16.96 -21.11 -5.30
CA LYS A 35 -15.97 -20.16 -5.80
C LYS A 35 -16.49 -18.73 -5.77
N ILE A 36 -15.63 -17.80 -5.40
CA ILE A 36 -15.89 -16.36 -5.45
C ILE A 36 -15.21 -15.81 -6.70
N ARG A 37 -15.96 -15.07 -7.53
CA ARG A 37 -15.49 -14.53 -8.79
C ARG A 37 -15.81 -13.03 -8.91
N ASN A 38 -15.13 -12.33 -9.84
CA ASN A 38 -15.42 -10.94 -10.22
C ASN A 38 -15.32 -9.94 -9.03
N THR A 39 -14.35 -10.13 -8.15
CA THR A 39 -14.14 -9.28 -6.97
C THR A 39 -13.32 -8.03 -7.24
N LEU A 40 -12.70 -7.91 -8.41
CA LEU A 40 -11.82 -6.82 -8.80
C LEU A 40 -12.34 -6.06 -10.02
N VAL A 41 -12.11 -4.75 -10.02
CA VAL A 41 -12.29 -3.84 -11.17
C VAL A 41 -10.92 -3.35 -11.61
N TYR A 42 -10.58 -3.61 -12.88
CA TYR A 42 -9.38 -3.07 -13.50
C TYR A 42 -9.44 -1.54 -13.52
N HIS A 43 -8.35 -0.89 -13.12
CA HIS A 43 -8.22 0.57 -13.11
C HIS A 43 -9.33 1.26 -12.30
N GLY A 44 -9.74 0.64 -11.19
CA GLY A 44 -10.85 1.17 -10.36
C GLY A 44 -10.47 2.32 -9.44
N ALA A 45 -9.18 2.55 -9.19
CA ALA A 45 -8.65 3.68 -8.43
C ALA A 45 -8.01 4.74 -9.34
N SER A 46 -7.93 5.98 -8.86
CA SER A 46 -7.33 7.11 -9.61
C SER A 46 -5.87 6.89 -10.03
N THR A 47 -5.14 6.08 -9.28
CA THR A 47 -3.75 5.69 -9.59
C THR A 47 -3.65 4.52 -10.57
N GLY A 48 -4.78 3.94 -10.98
CA GLY A 48 -4.85 2.76 -11.85
C GLY A 48 -4.80 1.43 -11.11
N ARG A 49 -4.75 1.42 -9.78
CA ARG A 49 -4.82 0.18 -8.99
C ARG A 49 -6.18 -0.50 -9.20
N TRP A 50 -6.18 -1.83 -9.10
CA TRP A 50 -7.44 -2.59 -9.03
C TRP A 50 -8.23 -2.17 -7.81
N ALA A 51 -9.52 -2.05 -7.95
CA ALA A 51 -10.43 -1.76 -6.85
C ALA A 51 -11.38 -2.94 -6.61
N SER A 52 -11.91 -3.03 -5.41
CA SER A 52 -12.86 -4.05 -5.05
C SER A 52 -14.22 -3.85 -5.72
N ARG A 53 -14.89 -4.95 -6.08
CA ARG A 53 -16.24 -5.03 -6.63
C ARG A 53 -17.09 -6.08 -5.90
N GLY A 54 -18.39 -6.01 -6.02
CA GLY A 54 -19.31 -7.05 -5.54
C GLY A 54 -19.55 -7.06 -4.03
N GLY A 55 -19.09 -6.02 -3.29
CA GLY A 55 -19.31 -5.91 -1.84
C GLY A 55 -18.35 -6.73 -0.98
N LEU A 56 -17.48 -7.55 -1.57
CA LEU A 56 -16.40 -8.25 -0.87
C LEU A 56 -15.05 -7.65 -1.26
N ASN A 57 -14.47 -6.86 -0.36
CA ASN A 57 -13.14 -6.30 -0.57
C ASN A 57 -12.06 -7.26 -0.05
N LEU A 58 -11.51 -8.08 -0.94
CA LEU A 58 -10.43 -9.00 -0.62
C LEU A 58 -9.11 -8.29 -0.27
N GLN A 59 -8.90 -7.09 -0.79
CA GLN A 59 -7.71 -6.28 -0.49
C GLN A 59 -7.67 -5.78 0.96
N ASN A 60 -8.85 -5.67 1.62
CA ASN A 60 -8.98 -5.17 2.99
C ASN A 60 -9.50 -6.25 3.96
N ILE A 61 -9.22 -7.51 3.70
CA ILE A 61 -9.46 -8.56 4.69
C ILE A 61 -8.40 -8.44 5.79
N ALA A 62 -8.83 -8.49 7.04
CA ALA A 62 -7.93 -8.44 8.18
C ALA A 62 -6.85 -9.54 8.08
N ARG A 63 -5.63 -9.19 8.44
CA ARG A 63 -4.55 -10.18 8.55
C ARG A 63 -4.84 -11.07 9.76
N PRO A 64 -4.54 -12.38 9.69
CA PRO A 64 -4.61 -13.25 10.85
C PRO A 64 -3.75 -12.71 11.98
N THR A 65 -4.27 -12.71 13.20
CA THR A 65 -3.53 -12.39 14.43
C THR A 65 -3.09 -13.63 15.19
N ILE A 66 -3.50 -14.81 14.71
CA ILE A 66 -3.16 -16.12 15.25
C ILE A 66 -2.19 -16.84 14.29
N SER A 67 -1.37 -17.74 14.83
CA SER A 67 -0.39 -18.49 14.04
C SER A 67 -1.07 -19.51 13.13
N ASP A 68 -0.30 -20.06 12.20
CA ASP A 68 -0.78 -21.05 11.23
C ASP A 68 -1.32 -22.32 11.90
N ASP A 69 -0.65 -22.81 12.93
CA ASP A 69 -1.08 -23.99 13.69
C ASP A 69 -2.36 -23.70 14.48
N GLU A 70 -2.48 -22.49 15.01
CA GLU A 70 -3.70 -22.05 15.72
C GLU A 70 -4.89 -21.92 14.76
N ILE A 71 -4.69 -21.55 13.47
CA ILE A 71 -5.76 -21.47 12.48
C ILE A 71 -6.47 -22.80 12.33
N GLU A 72 -5.73 -23.90 12.12
CA GLU A 72 -6.34 -25.22 11.93
C GLU A 72 -7.10 -25.70 13.18
N SER A 73 -6.59 -25.38 14.37
CA SER A 73 -7.28 -25.71 15.64
C SER A 73 -8.48 -24.79 15.93
N ALA A 74 -8.49 -23.56 15.43
CA ALA A 74 -9.58 -22.61 15.62
C ALA A 74 -10.79 -22.88 14.69
N ILE A 75 -10.59 -23.54 13.55
CA ILE A 75 -11.64 -23.84 12.59
C ILE A 75 -12.76 -24.73 13.21
N PRO A 76 -12.49 -25.86 13.86
CA PRO A 76 -13.52 -26.65 14.53
C PRO A 76 -14.28 -25.84 15.60
N ARG A 77 -13.58 -25.03 16.40
CA ARG A 77 -14.21 -24.16 17.40
C ARG A 77 -15.12 -23.13 16.76
N ALA A 78 -14.74 -22.57 15.61
CA ALA A 78 -15.52 -21.56 14.92
C ALA A 78 -16.78 -22.11 14.23
N PHE A 79 -16.66 -23.26 13.57
CA PHE A 79 -17.68 -23.80 12.65
C PHE A 79 -18.34 -25.11 13.12
N GLY A 80 -17.83 -25.74 14.18
CA GLY A 80 -18.39 -26.96 14.76
C GLY A 80 -18.93 -26.73 16.17
N GLU A 81 -18.10 -26.26 17.08
CA GLU A 81 -18.42 -26.15 18.51
C GLU A 81 -19.08 -24.81 18.88
N GLY A 82 -18.94 -23.78 18.04
CA GLY A 82 -19.46 -22.43 18.29
C GLY A 82 -18.79 -21.70 19.46
N THR A 83 -17.58 -22.09 19.84
CA THR A 83 -16.84 -21.56 21.00
C THR A 83 -15.78 -20.53 20.64
N ALA A 84 -15.57 -20.25 19.35
CA ALA A 84 -14.59 -19.27 18.89
C ALA A 84 -14.95 -17.83 19.30
N THR A 85 -13.92 -17.08 19.71
CA THR A 85 -14.06 -15.64 19.99
C THR A 85 -14.21 -14.83 18.71
N MET A 86 -14.74 -13.60 18.82
CA MET A 86 -14.83 -12.67 17.67
C MET A 86 -13.46 -12.32 17.08
N SER A 87 -12.41 -12.31 17.90
CA SER A 87 -11.02 -12.11 17.44
C SER A 87 -10.54 -13.27 16.58
N GLU A 88 -10.78 -14.50 16.99
CA GLU A 88 -10.47 -15.70 16.21
C GLU A 88 -11.27 -15.71 14.90
N LEU A 89 -12.58 -15.47 14.95
CA LEU A 89 -13.43 -15.36 13.76
C LEU A 89 -12.91 -14.31 12.77
N SER A 90 -12.48 -13.14 13.27
CA SER A 90 -11.88 -12.10 12.44
C SER A 90 -10.58 -12.55 11.78
N SER A 91 -9.74 -13.28 12.51
CA SER A 91 -8.48 -13.84 12.02
C SER A 91 -8.67 -14.93 10.96
N LEU A 92 -9.74 -15.70 11.07
CA LEU A 92 -10.04 -16.80 10.14
C LEU A 92 -10.64 -16.35 8.80
N VAL A 93 -10.99 -15.06 8.61
CA VAL A 93 -11.68 -14.62 7.37
C VAL A 93 -10.86 -14.90 6.11
N ARG A 94 -9.54 -14.66 6.12
CA ARG A 94 -8.67 -15.01 4.97
C ARG A 94 -8.59 -16.52 4.77
N SER A 95 -8.43 -17.26 5.84
CA SER A 95 -8.27 -18.72 5.84
C SER A 95 -9.54 -19.47 5.41
N ALA A 96 -10.70 -18.77 5.35
CA ALA A 96 -11.91 -19.32 4.73
C ALA A 96 -11.75 -19.57 3.21
N ILE A 97 -10.82 -18.87 2.57
CA ILE A 97 -10.43 -19.08 1.18
C ILE A 97 -9.43 -20.24 1.15
N LYS A 98 -9.87 -21.40 0.67
CA LYS A 98 -9.11 -22.66 0.66
C LYS A 98 -8.88 -23.16 -0.76
N ALA A 99 -7.68 -23.66 -1.03
CA ALA A 99 -7.39 -24.35 -2.28
C ALA A 99 -8.16 -25.67 -2.38
N PRO A 100 -8.62 -26.08 -3.56
CA PRO A 100 -9.20 -27.40 -3.80
C PRO A 100 -8.22 -28.53 -3.45
N GLU A 101 -8.75 -29.75 -3.32
CA GLU A 101 -7.92 -30.94 -3.12
C GLU A 101 -6.91 -31.13 -4.24
N GLY A 102 -5.68 -31.53 -3.92
CA GLY A 102 -4.55 -31.66 -4.85
C GLY A 102 -3.93 -30.35 -5.31
N LYS A 103 -4.50 -29.20 -4.92
CA LYS A 103 -3.98 -27.86 -5.23
C LYS A 103 -3.57 -27.09 -3.99
N THR A 104 -2.74 -26.08 -4.18
CA THR A 104 -2.29 -25.15 -3.15
C THR A 104 -2.17 -23.74 -3.71
N PHE A 105 -2.17 -22.74 -2.84
CA PHE A 105 -1.85 -21.36 -3.23
C PHE A 105 -0.34 -21.16 -3.24
N VAL A 106 0.12 -20.44 -4.26
CA VAL A 106 1.42 -19.78 -4.28
C VAL A 106 1.13 -18.29 -4.27
N ASP A 107 1.64 -17.61 -3.26
CA ASP A 107 1.49 -16.17 -3.05
C ASP A 107 2.85 -15.51 -3.17
N VAL A 108 2.94 -14.44 -3.96
CA VAL A 108 4.17 -13.69 -4.16
C VAL A 108 3.88 -12.20 -4.05
N ASP A 109 4.59 -11.52 -3.14
CA ASP A 109 4.41 -10.12 -2.79
C ASP A 109 5.69 -9.31 -2.99
N PHE A 110 5.57 -8.13 -3.58
CA PHE A 110 6.71 -7.23 -3.72
C PHE A 110 7.19 -6.69 -2.36
N SER A 111 8.48 -6.83 -2.10
CA SER A 111 9.10 -6.32 -0.88
C SER A 111 9.25 -4.80 -0.92
N SER A 112 8.50 -4.08 -0.07
CA SER A 112 8.59 -2.61 0.12
C SER A 112 8.46 -1.81 -1.17
N ILE A 113 7.57 -2.19 -2.09
CA ILE A 113 7.51 -1.63 -3.45
C ILE A 113 7.30 -0.11 -3.46
N GLU A 114 6.44 0.44 -2.59
CA GLU A 114 6.21 1.89 -2.55
C GLU A 114 7.47 2.66 -2.16
N ASN A 115 8.25 2.15 -1.18
CA ASN A 115 9.52 2.78 -0.79
C ASN A 115 10.54 2.72 -1.92
N ARG A 116 10.72 1.55 -2.53
CA ARG A 116 11.62 1.38 -3.69
C ARG A 116 11.28 2.34 -4.81
N VAL A 117 9.99 2.41 -5.18
CA VAL A 117 9.51 3.34 -6.21
C VAL A 117 9.71 4.79 -5.78
N GLY A 118 9.42 5.15 -4.54
CA GLY A 118 9.58 6.52 -4.03
C GLY A 118 11.01 7.04 -4.15
N VAL A 119 11.98 6.27 -3.67
CA VAL A 119 13.40 6.66 -3.76
C VAL A 119 13.95 6.60 -5.19
N TYR A 120 13.46 5.67 -6.00
CA TYR A 120 13.82 5.56 -7.41
C TYR A 120 13.33 6.77 -8.23
N LEU A 121 12.05 7.15 -8.08
CA LEU A 121 11.48 8.32 -8.74
C LEU A 121 12.20 9.60 -8.33
N ALA A 122 12.59 9.70 -7.06
CA ALA A 122 13.31 10.84 -6.53
C ALA A 122 14.80 10.90 -6.93
N GLY A 123 15.36 9.82 -7.49
CA GLY A 123 16.79 9.73 -7.77
C GLY A 123 17.64 9.70 -6.48
N GLN A 124 17.11 9.15 -5.39
CA GLN A 124 17.79 8.99 -4.10
C GLN A 124 18.71 7.76 -4.15
N LYS A 125 19.86 7.89 -4.85
CA LYS A 125 20.75 6.78 -5.22
C LYS A 125 21.28 5.98 -4.02
N ASP A 126 21.62 6.64 -2.92
CA ASP A 126 22.08 6.01 -1.68
C ASP A 126 21.02 5.02 -1.13
N LYS A 127 19.73 5.39 -1.15
CA LYS A 127 18.64 4.54 -0.68
C LYS A 127 18.29 3.44 -1.71
N VAL A 128 18.39 3.72 -3.00
CA VAL A 128 18.26 2.67 -4.04
C VAL A 128 19.33 1.60 -3.86
N GLU A 129 20.56 1.99 -3.52
CA GLU A 129 21.68 1.07 -3.32
C GLU A 129 21.49 0.18 -2.06
N LEU A 130 20.82 0.67 -1.00
CA LEU A 130 20.46 -0.16 0.15
C LEU A 130 19.59 -1.35 -0.27
N PHE A 131 18.60 -1.10 -1.13
CA PHE A 131 17.74 -2.16 -1.66
C PHE A 131 18.50 -3.16 -2.55
N ARG A 132 19.48 -2.71 -3.35
CA ARG A 132 20.34 -3.62 -4.14
C ARG A 132 21.20 -4.52 -3.27
N LYS A 133 21.65 -4.01 -2.13
CA LYS A 133 22.41 -4.78 -1.13
C LYS A 133 21.55 -5.68 -0.26
N GLY A 134 20.23 -5.69 -0.46
CA GLY A 134 19.31 -6.49 0.37
C GLY A 134 19.19 -6.03 1.82
N LEU A 135 19.56 -4.78 2.12
CA LEU A 135 19.49 -4.24 3.46
C LEU A 135 18.05 -3.82 3.80
N ASP A 136 17.68 -3.99 5.06
CA ASP A 136 16.39 -3.54 5.60
C ASP A 136 16.42 -2.02 5.80
N GLU A 137 15.73 -1.28 4.93
CA GLU A 137 15.66 0.17 4.96
C GLU A 137 15.17 0.72 6.31
N TYR A 138 14.23 0.02 6.94
CA TYR A 138 13.70 0.45 8.24
C TYR A 138 14.74 0.31 9.36
N LYS A 139 15.55 -0.75 9.30
CA LYS A 139 16.70 -0.89 10.21
C LYS A 139 17.78 0.16 9.95
N VAL A 140 18.07 0.45 8.68
CA VAL A 140 19.02 1.51 8.31
C VAL A 140 18.52 2.86 8.80
N PHE A 141 17.25 3.19 8.60
CA PHE A 141 16.68 4.44 9.12
C PHE A 141 16.69 4.50 10.65
N ALA A 142 16.38 3.40 11.33
CA ALA A 142 16.48 3.30 12.79
C ALA A 142 17.92 3.56 13.26
N SER A 143 18.89 2.88 12.66
CA SER A 143 20.30 2.95 12.99
C SER A 143 20.88 4.36 12.76
N GLU A 144 20.77 4.87 11.55
CA GLU A 144 21.46 6.09 11.12
C GLU A 144 20.74 7.39 11.53
N SER A 145 19.41 7.38 11.53
CA SER A 145 18.63 8.63 11.61
C SER A 145 17.86 8.80 12.90
N LEU A 146 17.30 7.72 13.47
CA LEU A 146 16.35 7.83 14.57
C LEU A 146 16.96 7.52 15.96
N TYR A 147 17.71 6.42 16.08
CA TYR A 147 18.25 5.95 17.35
C TYR A 147 19.78 6.04 17.45
N ARG A 148 20.48 6.09 16.31
CA ARG A 148 21.96 6.13 16.23
C ARG A 148 22.62 4.97 16.94
N VAL A 149 22.14 3.77 16.67
CA VAL A 149 22.65 2.50 17.17
C VAL A 149 23.20 1.66 16.00
N PRO A 150 24.13 0.71 16.21
CA PRO A 150 24.58 -0.20 15.18
C PRO A 150 23.40 -0.94 14.51
N TYR A 151 23.50 -1.20 13.20
CA TYR A 151 22.43 -1.83 12.41
C TYR A 151 21.97 -3.17 13.01
N ASP A 152 22.91 -3.98 13.49
CA ASP A 152 22.61 -5.31 14.05
C ASP A 152 21.99 -5.24 15.46
N GLU A 153 22.12 -4.11 16.15
CA GLU A 153 21.52 -3.85 17.46
C GLU A 153 20.13 -3.26 17.40
N VAL A 154 19.62 -2.95 16.19
CA VAL A 154 18.26 -2.44 16.02
C VAL A 154 17.24 -3.47 16.45
N THR A 155 16.47 -3.16 17.48
CA THR A 155 15.42 -4.03 18.01
C THR A 155 14.21 -4.12 17.09
N LYS A 156 13.36 -5.13 17.29
CA LYS A 156 12.11 -5.29 16.53
C LYS A 156 11.18 -4.07 16.68
N ASP A 157 11.10 -3.51 17.90
CA ASP A 157 10.25 -2.34 18.19
C ASP A 157 10.80 -1.09 17.51
N GLN A 158 12.11 -0.87 17.56
CA GLN A 158 12.76 0.25 16.85
C GLN A 158 12.56 0.15 15.34
N ARG A 159 12.68 -1.05 14.77
CA ARG A 159 12.39 -1.30 13.36
C ARG A 159 10.91 -1.01 13.03
N GLN A 160 9.97 -1.44 13.88
CA GLN A 160 8.54 -1.23 13.64
C GLN A 160 8.16 0.26 13.72
N ILE A 161 8.73 1.00 14.68
CA ILE A 161 8.58 2.46 14.76
C ILE A 161 9.14 3.12 13.49
N SER A 162 10.34 2.72 13.08
CA SER A 162 10.99 3.24 11.87
C SER A 162 10.18 2.93 10.60
N LYS A 163 9.57 1.75 10.52
CA LYS A 163 8.67 1.38 9.43
C LYS A 163 7.48 2.33 9.33
N SER A 164 6.80 2.61 10.44
CA SER A 164 5.68 3.55 10.45
C SER A 164 6.12 4.97 10.11
N ALA A 165 7.31 5.38 10.59
CA ALA A 165 7.88 6.69 10.29
C ALA A 165 8.21 6.88 8.80
N VAL A 166 8.92 5.92 8.19
CA VAL A 166 9.30 5.99 6.78
C VAL A 166 8.06 5.99 5.89
N LEU A 167 7.11 5.05 6.10
CA LEU A 167 5.88 4.95 5.31
C LEU A 167 4.99 6.20 5.44
N GLY A 168 4.83 6.74 6.66
CA GLY A 168 4.02 7.92 6.89
C GLY A 168 4.68 9.20 6.36
N ALA A 169 5.95 9.41 6.64
CA ALA A 169 6.65 10.63 6.26
C ALA A 169 6.92 10.72 4.75
N MET A 170 7.05 9.59 4.05
CA MET A 170 7.30 9.55 2.61
C MET A 170 6.22 10.29 1.81
N PHE A 171 4.98 10.28 2.27
CA PHE A 171 3.86 10.96 1.63
C PHE A 171 3.51 12.32 2.25
N GLY A 172 4.48 12.90 2.98
CA GLY A 172 4.40 14.27 3.47
C GLY A 172 3.65 14.45 4.79
N GLN A 173 3.34 13.38 5.52
CA GLN A 173 2.72 13.50 6.83
C GLN A 173 3.60 14.30 7.79
N GLY A 174 2.95 15.15 8.60
CA GLY A 174 3.57 15.82 9.74
C GLY A 174 3.45 14.98 11.03
N ALA A 175 4.01 15.47 12.14
CA ALA A 175 4.06 14.74 13.41
C ALA A 175 2.68 14.24 13.88
N LYS A 176 1.65 15.09 13.88
CA LYS A 176 0.28 14.71 14.28
C LYS A 176 -0.33 13.62 13.40
N GLY A 177 -0.10 13.69 12.08
CA GLY A 177 -0.54 12.65 11.13
C GLY A 177 0.20 11.34 11.37
N LEU A 178 1.50 11.41 11.66
CA LEU A 178 2.31 10.23 11.93
C LEU A 178 1.91 9.52 13.23
N VAL A 179 1.56 10.25 14.29
CA VAL A 179 1.04 9.63 15.54
C VAL A 179 -0.18 8.76 15.22
N LYS A 180 -1.15 9.32 14.51
CA LYS A 180 -2.37 8.59 14.14
C LYS A 180 -2.08 7.39 13.24
N TYR A 181 -1.23 7.56 12.22
CA TYR A 181 -0.85 6.48 11.32
C TYR A 181 -0.10 5.34 12.02
N ALA A 182 0.81 5.69 12.94
CA ALA A 182 1.53 4.70 13.74
C ALA A 182 0.58 3.91 14.66
N GLU A 183 -0.42 4.57 15.25
CA GLU A 183 -1.44 3.92 16.07
C GLU A 183 -2.26 2.89 15.27
N GLU A 184 -2.62 3.22 14.02
CA GLU A 184 -3.28 2.28 13.09
C GLU A 184 -2.40 1.06 12.77
N MET A 185 -1.06 1.21 12.85
CA MET A 185 -0.08 0.12 12.72
C MET A 185 0.26 -0.59 14.04
N GLY A 186 -0.46 -0.29 15.13
CA GLY A 186 -0.21 -0.85 16.46
C GLY A 186 1.00 -0.26 17.20
N VAL A 187 1.52 0.87 16.74
CA VAL A 187 2.69 1.56 17.32
C VAL A 187 2.24 2.83 18.03
N LYS A 188 2.60 2.96 19.30
CA LYS A 188 2.32 4.18 20.09
C LYS A 188 3.50 5.14 20.00
N LEU A 189 3.27 6.35 19.52
CA LEU A 189 4.25 7.43 19.47
C LEU A 189 3.72 8.67 20.20
N THR A 190 4.60 9.34 20.94
CA THR A 190 4.34 10.71 21.37
C THR A 190 4.53 11.67 20.21
N GLU A 191 3.92 12.87 20.29
CA GLU A 191 4.10 13.90 19.24
C GLU A 191 5.56 14.31 19.08
N ALA A 192 6.34 14.33 20.16
CA ALA A 192 7.77 14.62 20.13
C ALA A 192 8.56 13.54 19.37
N GLN A 193 8.28 12.26 19.63
CA GLN A 193 8.91 11.14 18.90
C GLN A 193 8.53 11.18 17.42
N ALA A 194 7.25 11.41 17.11
CA ALA A 194 6.79 11.53 15.74
C ALA A 194 7.43 12.73 15.02
N LYS A 195 7.61 13.88 15.71
CA LYS A 195 8.32 15.02 15.16
C LYS A 195 9.78 14.69 14.83
N ASN A 196 10.48 14.05 15.76
CA ASN A 196 11.87 13.62 15.54
C ASN A 196 11.98 12.66 14.35
N ALA A 197 11.05 11.71 14.23
CA ALA A 197 11.00 10.77 13.12
C ALA A 197 10.75 11.46 11.76
N VAL A 198 9.80 12.41 11.70
CA VAL A 198 9.52 13.19 10.49
C VAL A 198 10.71 14.05 10.09
N ASP A 199 11.36 14.71 11.05
CA ASP A 199 12.54 15.56 10.80
C ASP A 199 13.73 14.69 10.35
N GLY A 200 13.94 13.53 11.00
CA GLY A 200 14.93 12.52 10.60
C GLY A 200 14.70 12.02 9.17
N TYR A 201 13.45 11.70 8.82
CA TYR A 201 13.12 11.31 7.45
C TYR A 201 13.46 12.43 6.45
N ARG A 202 12.99 13.63 6.69
CA ARG A 202 13.20 14.78 5.78
C ARG A 202 14.65 15.17 5.60
N SER A 203 15.50 14.90 6.59
CA SER A 203 16.96 15.13 6.50
C SER A 203 17.69 13.99 5.80
N SER A 204 17.21 12.76 5.91
CA SER A 204 17.83 11.57 5.27
C SER A 204 17.35 11.35 3.84
N TYR A 205 16.08 11.71 3.53
CA TYR A 205 15.46 11.51 2.21
C TYR A 205 15.28 12.84 1.47
N THR A 206 16.39 13.59 1.34
CA THR A 206 16.37 14.95 0.79
C THR A 206 15.87 15.02 -0.65
N LYS A 207 16.17 14.00 -1.48
CA LYS A 207 15.74 13.95 -2.87
C LYS A 207 14.24 13.69 -2.98
N VAL A 208 13.66 12.85 -2.09
CA VAL A 208 12.22 12.66 -2.01
C VAL A 208 11.50 13.96 -1.67
N LYS A 209 11.99 14.66 -0.65
CA LYS A 209 11.46 15.99 -0.26
C LYS A 209 11.58 17.01 -1.41
N SER A 210 12.70 17.01 -2.14
CA SER A 210 12.90 17.89 -3.30
C SER A 210 11.91 17.55 -4.42
N LEU A 211 11.63 16.26 -4.65
CA LEU A 211 10.68 15.85 -5.69
C LEU A 211 9.24 16.30 -5.37
N TRP A 212 8.84 16.38 -4.11
CA TRP A 212 7.54 16.99 -3.76
C TRP A 212 7.44 18.44 -4.25
N ALA A 213 8.48 19.23 -4.01
CA ALA A 213 8.51 20.62 -4.47
C ALA A 213 8.52 20.72 -5.99
N LEU A 214 9.27 19.85 -6.67
CA LEU A 214 9.28 19.78 -8.14
C LEU A 214 7.92 19.37 -8.71
N CYS A 215 7.22 18.41 -8.10
CA CYS A 215 5.86 18.02 -8.48
C CYS A 215 4.88 19.19 -8.34
N GLU A 216 4.97 19.93 -7.24
CA GLU A 216 4.12 21.10 -7.01
C GLU A 216 4.41 22.21 -8.03
N GLY A 217 5.67 22.57 -8.22
CA GLY A 217 6.09 23.59 -9.20
C GLY A 217 5.71 23.23 -10.63
N ALA A 218 5.95 21.99 -11.05
CA ALA A 218 5.57 21.50 -12.38
C ALA A 218 4.04 21.50 -12.58
N SER A 219 3.26 21.20 -11.55
CA SER A 219 1.79 21.24 -11.63
C SER A 219 1.26 22.68 -11.80
N ILE A 220 1.82 23.65 -11.07
CA ILE A 220 1.49 25.07 -11.21
C ILE A 220 1.83 25.54 -12.62
N ALA A 221 3.07 25.32 -13.06
CA ALA A 221 3.55 25.74 -14.37
C ALA A 221 2.71 25.11 -15.51
N ALA A 222 2.29 23.85 -15.39
CA ALA A 222 1.46 23.18 -16.37
C ALA A 222 0.06 23.79 -16.45
N VAL A 223 -0.52 24.21 -15.32
CA VAL A 223 -1.86 24.87 -15.29
C VAL A 223 -1.78 26.30 -15.81
N GLU A 224 -0.69 27.02 -15.54
CA GLU A 224 -0.44 28.36 -16.10
C GLU A 224 -0.22 28.34 -17.61
N ASN A 225 0.38 27.26 -18.14
CA ASN A 225 0.75 27.15 -19.55
C ASN A 225 0.13 25.89 -20.20
N PRO A 226 -1.19 25.87 -20.43
CA PRO A 226 -1.86 24.70 -21.00
C PRO A 226 -1.25 24.30 -22.35
N GLY A 227 -1.05 23.00 -22.53
CA GLY A 227 -0.43 22.45 -23.74
C GLY A 227 1.09 22.21 -23.61
N THR A 228 1.77 22.87 -22.69
CA THR A 228 3.22 22.73 -22.47
C THR A 228 3.51 21.66 -21.42
N PRO A 229 4.42 20.70 -21.68
CA PRO A 229 4.85 19.72 -20.68
C PRO A 229 5.93 20.28 -19.75
N PHE A 230 5.85 19.98 -18.47
CA PHE A 230 6.82 20.34 -17.43
C PHE A 230 7.32 19.11 -16.69
N ARG A 231 8.63 19.02 -16.50
CA ARG A 231 9.25 17.91 -15.78
C ARG A 231 9.23 18.12 -14.26
N ALA A 232 8.92 17.04 -13.52
CA ALA A 232 9.15 16.94 -12.11
C ALA A 232 10.21 15.86 -11.84
N GLY A 233 11.46 16.29 -11.67
CA GLY A 233 12.63 15.40 -11.71
C GLY A 233 12.85 14.78 -13.10
N ASP A 234 13.57 13.64 -13.12
CA ASP A 234 13.97 13.00 -14.38
C ASP A 234 12.89 12.08 -14.97
N LYS A 235 11.94 11.63 -14.15
CA LYS A 235 11.08 10.48 -14.45
C LYS A 235 9.58 10.83 -14.59
N LEU A 236 9.17 12.04 -14.23
CA LEU A 236 7.77 12.45 -14.27
C LEU A 236 7.60 13.69 -15.17
N VAL A 237 6.50 13.72 -15.91
CA VAL A 237 6.13 14.86 -16.76
C VAL A 237 4.68 15.23 -16.50
N LEU A 238 4.42 16.50 -16.22
CA LEU A 238 3.07 17.05 -16.02
C LEU A 238 2.68 17.94 -17.21
N LYS A 239 1.42 17.85 -17.63
CA LYS A 239 0.87 18.69 -18.71
C LYS A 239 -0.61 18.94 -18.47
N CYS A 240 -1.03 20.19 -18.57
CA CYS A 240 -2.46 20.54 -18.56
C CYS A 240 -3.00 20.51 -19.99
N ALA A 241 -4.02 19.72 -20.26
CA ALA A 241 -4.70 19.65 -21.54
C ALA A 241 -6.13 19.12 -21.38
N LYS A 242 -7.06 19.55 -22.24
CA LYS A 242 -8.46 19.10 -22.26
C LYS A 242 -9.14 19.19 -20.89
N ASN A 243 -8.93 20.31 -20.19
CA ASN A 243 -9.48 20.57 -18.84
C ASN A 243 -9.08 19.53 -17.78
N ALA A 244 -7.89 18.92 -17.93
CA ALA A 244 -7.29 18.02 -16.95
C ALA A 244 -5.78 18.26 -16.84
N LEU A 245 -5.26 18.07 -15.64
CA LEU A 245 -3.82 17.96 -15.40
C LEU A 245 -3.43 16.50 -15.52
N TRP A 246 -2.52 16.20 -16.42
CA TRP A 246 -2.01 14.87 -16.71
C TRP A 246 -0.60 14.72 -16.17
N MET A 247 -0.30 13.56 -15.61
CA MET A 247 1.05 13.16 -15.22
C MET A 247 1.42 11.86 -15.93
N GLN A 248 2.53 11.89 -16.67
CA GLN A 248 3.12 10.71 -17.28
C GLN A 248 4.07 10.03 -16.30
N LEU A 249 3.88 8.73 -16.09
CA LEU A 249 4.72 7.84 -15.31
C LEU A 249 5.88 7.26 -16.16
N PRO A 250 6.91 6.64 -15.54
CA PRO A 250 8.00 6.00 -16.26
C PRO A 250 7.56 4.93 -17.27
N SER A 251 6.48 4.21 -16.97
CA SER A 251 5.85 3.22 -17.88
C SER A 251 5.21 3.83 -19.14
N GLY A 252 5.12 5.17 -19.22
CA GLY A 252 4.37 5.89 -20.25
C GLY A 252 2.88 6.07 -19.93
N ARG A 253 2.35 5.39 -18.91
CA ARG A 253 0.96 5.52 -18.50
C ARG A 253 0.68 6.89 -17.91
N LEU A 254 -0.57 7.36 -18.07
CA LEU A 254 -1.02 8.66 -17.59
C LEU A 254 -1.94 8.54 -16.37
N ILE A 255 -1.75 9.44 -15.42
CA ILE A 255 -2.69 9.75 -14.34
C ILE A 255 -3.27 11.13 -14.60
N CYS A 256 -4.54 11.38 -14.27
CA CYS A 256 -5.15 12.69 -14.47
C CYS A 256 -5.93 13.19 -13.27
N TRP A 257 -5.99 14.51 -13.14
CA TRP A 257 -6.84 15.25 -12.21
C TRP A 257 -7.71 16.22 -12.96
N GLN A 258 -9.01 16.19 -12.67
CA GLN A 258 -10.02 16.93 -13.42
C GLN A 258 -10.10 18.39 -12.99
N ARG A 259 -10.36 19.28 -13.98
CA ARG A 259 -10.65 20.70 -13.79
C ARG A 259 -9.61 21.40 -12.89
N PRO A 260 -8.31 21.35 -13.22
CA PRO A 260 -7.28 22.03 -12.46
C PRO A 260 -7.48 23.56 -12.52
N GLN A 261 -7.25 24.23 -11.39
CA GLN A 261 -7.25 25.70 -11.30
C GLN A 261 -6.17 26.14 -10.31
N LEU A 262 -5.65 27.34 -10.51
CA LEU A 262 -4.78 27.99 -9.53
C LEU A 262 -5.63 28.78 -8.55
N GLU A 263 -5.37 28.56 -7.27
CA GLU A 263 -6.04 29.26 -6.17
C GLU A 263 -5.03 29.67 -5.09
N LEU A 264 -5.39 30.69 -4.33
CA LEU A 264 -4.64 31.08 -3.16
C LEU A 264 -5.00 30.14 -1.99
N LEU A 265 -4.07 29.28 -1.61
CA LEU A 265 -4.24 28.27 -0.57
C LEU A 265 -3.63 28.75 0.74
N THR A 266 -4.34 28.53 1.85
CA THR A 266 -3.81 28.71 3.20
C THR A 266 -3.15 27.43 3.68
N THR A 267 -1.87 27.51 4.06
CA THR A 267 -1.12 26.38 4.62
C THR A 267 -1.59 26.07 6.05
N PRO A 268 -1.34 24.86 6.58
CA PRO A 268 -1.70 24.52 7.95
C PRO A 268 -1.09 25.43 9.04
N TRP A 269 -0.03 26.18 8.71
CA TRP A 269 0.62 27.16 9.60
C TRP A 269 0.25 28.62 9.29
N GLY A 270 -0.82 28.85 8.49
CA GLY A 270 -1.42 30.15 8.27
C GLY A 270 -0.82 30.99 7.13
N SER A 271 0.27 30.57 6.49
CA SER A 271 0.79 31.28 5.33
C SER A 271 -0.03 31.02 4.07
N GLN A 272 -0.04 31.99 3.15
CA GLN A 272 -0.72 31.86 1.86
C GLN A 272 0.26 31.57 0.73
N LYS A 273 -0.13 30.70 -0.19
CA LYS A 273 0.62 30.39 -1.41
C LYS A 273 -0.32 30.08 -2.56
N ILE A 274 0.10 30.37 -3.79
CA ILE A 274 -0.58 29.86 -4.97
C ILE A 274 -0.37 28.35 -5.06
N GLY A 275 -1.43 27.61 -5.34
CA GLY A 275 -1.38 26.16 -5.52
C GLY A 275 -2.46 25.68 -6.48
N VAL A 276 -2.35 24.44 -6.90
CA VAL A 276 -3.34 23.80 -7.77
C VAL A 276 -4.48 23.23 -6.94
N THR A 277 -5.72 23.48 -7.34
CA THR A 277 -6.90 22.75 -6.88
C THR A 277 -7.50 21.96 -8.03
N VAL A 278 -8.13 20.83 -7.70
CA VAL A 278 -8.75 19.92 -8.66
C VAL A 278 -10.14 19.51 -8.19
N HIS A 279 -11.00 19.13 -9.12
CA HIS A 279 -12.30 18.58 -8.78
C HIS A 279 -12.15 17.09 -8.45
N SER A 280 -12.33 16.73 -7.19
CA SER A 280 -12.14 15.37 -6.68
C SER A 280 -13.05 15.09 -5.47
N GLN A 281 -13.15 13.82 -5.11
CA GLN A 281 -13.82 13.43 -3.87
C GLN A 281 -12.91 13.70 -2.68
N ASN A 282 -13.40 14.41 -1.68
CA ASN A 282 -12.69 14.57 -0.41
C ASN A 282 -12.60 13.23 0.33
N THR A 283 -11.42 12.84 0.77
CA THR A 283 -11.18 11.53 1.39
C THR A 283 -11.90 11.35 2.74
N TYR A 284 -12.16 12.44 3.46
CA TYR A 284 -12.80 12.40 4.77
C TYR A 284 -14.33 12.53 4.67
N THR A 285 -14.83 13.54 3.94
CA THR A 285 -16.27 13.82 3.85
C THR A 285 -16.98 13.00 2.78
N ARG A 286 -16.21 12.37 1.86
CA ARG A 286 -16.72 11.67 0.67
C ARG A 286 -17.52 12.54 -0.30
N GLN A 287 -17.52 13.84 -0.10
CA GLN A 287 -18.18 14.80 -0.99
C GLN A 287 -17.27 15.18 -2.15
N TRP A 288 -17.87 15.36 -3.33
CA TRP A 288 -17.19 15.92 -4.49
C TRP A 288 -17.06 17.43 -4.37
N GLY A 289 -15.91 17.95 -4.69
CA GLY A 289 -15.63 19.38 -4.64
C GLY A 289 -14.21 19.73 -5.06
N ARG A 290 -13.86 20.99 -4.85
CA ARG A 290 -12.49 21.45 -5.05
C ARG A 290 -11.63 21.08 -3.88
N ASN A 291 -10.55 20.39 -4.17
CA ASN A 291 -9.58 19.98 -3.17
C ASN A 291 -8.17 20.40 -3.60
N PRO A 292 -7.31 20.82 -2.68
CA PRO A 292 -5.91 21.11 -2.96
C PRO A 292 -5.17 19.89 -3.49
N LEU A 293 -4.34 20.09 -4.50
CA LEU A 293 -3.42 19.09 -5.04
C LEU A 293 -1.98 19.52 -4.72
N ILE A 294 -1.46 19.02 -3.60
CA ILE A 294 -0.11 19.38 -3.11
C ILE A 294 0.95 18.43 -3.66
N GLY A 295 2.21 18.88 -3.69
CA GLY A 295 3.31 18.13 -4.30
C GLY A 295 3.52 16.73 -3.73
N SER A 296 3.34 16.53 -2.42
CA SER A 296 3.43 15.19 -1.81
C SER A 296 2.29 14.27 -2.24
N SER A 297 1.08 14.78 -2.52
CA SER A 297 -0.05 13.99 -3.04
C SER A 297 0.15 13.60 -4.50
N ILE A 298 0.76 14.49 -5.31
CA ILE A 298 1.17 14.18 -6.69
C ILE A 298 2.23 13.07 -6.66
N PHE A 299 3.24 13.21 -5.80
CA PHE A 299 4.27 12.20 -5.60
C PHE A 299 3.69 10.86 -5.14
N GLN A 300 2.76 10.85 -4.17
CA GLN A 300 2.07 9.64 -3.74
C GLN A 300 1.36 8.96 -4.91
N SER A 301 0.67 9.73 -5.74
CA SER A 301 -0.01 9.19 -6.94
C SER A 301 1.00 8.60 -7.94
N ALA A 302 2.16 9.25 -8.11
CA ALA A 302 3.25 8.73 -8.95
C ALA A 302 3.80 7.41 -8.42
N VAL A 303 4.08 7.33 -7.10
CA VAL A 303 4.58 6.12 -6.44
C VAL A 303 3.60 4.98 -6.58
N GLN A 304 2.35 5.20 -6.20
CA GLN A 304 1.30 4.18 -6.25
C GLN A 304 0.98 3.75 -7.68
N GLY A 305 0.99 4.71 -8.62
CA GLY A 305 0.78 4.41 -10.02
C GLY A 305 1.90 3.58 -10.63
N THR A 306 3.15 3.93 -10.35
CA THR A 306 4.32 3.18 -10.84
C THR A 306 4.43 1.80 -10.19
N ALA A 307 4.15 1.68 -8.88
CA ALA A 307 4.08 0.38 -8.21
C ALA A 307 3.03 -0.55 -8.85
N ARG A 308 1.86 0.01 -9.18
CA ARG A 308 0.82 -0.73 -9.92
C ARG A 308 1.30 -1.13 -11.33
N ASP A 309 2.12 -0.32 -11.98
CA ASP A 309 2.62 -0.65 -13.32
C ASP A 309 3.60 -1.82 -13.27
N PHE A 310 4.46 -1.91 -12.25
CA PHE A 310 5.27 -3.11 -11.99
C PHE A 310 4.40 -4.35 -11.76
N LEU A 311 3.33 -4.24 -10.96
CA LEU A 311 2.40 -5.35 -10.72
C LEU A 311 1.73 -5.81 -12.03
N ALA A 312 1.30 -4.87 -12.87
CA ALA A 312 0.64 -5.20 -14.14
C ALA A 312 1.61 -5.84 -15.14
N GLU A 313 2.84 -5.36 -15.20
CA GLU A 313 3.88 -5.94 -16.06
C GLU A 313 4.18 -7.37 -15.63
N GLY A 314 4.42 -7.59 -14.33
CA GLY A 314 4.64 -8.94 -13.80
C GLY A 314 3.47 -9.88 -14.06
N MET A 315 2.21 -9.40 -13.95
CA MET A 315 1.02 -10.20 -14.28
C MET A 315 1.02 -10.60 -15.77
N ILE A 316 1.38 -9.70 -16.68
CA ILE A 316 1.46 -10.01 -18.12
C ILE A 316 2.55 -11.05 -18.39
N GLU A 317 3.70 -10.93 -17.74
CA GLU A 317 4.80 -11.90 -17.92
C GLU A 317 4.44 -13.28 -17.32
N LEU A 318 3.71 -13.31 -16.20
CA LEU A 318 3.17 -14.56 -15.64
C LEU A 318 2.16 -15.22 -16.58
N GLU A 319 1.26 -14.44 -17.19
CA GLU A 319 0.28 -14.94 -18.17
C GLU A 319 0.99 -15.51 -19.42
N LYS A 320 2.03 -14.84 -19.94
CA LYS A 320 2.86 -15.36 -21.04
C LYS A 320 3.57 -16.67 -20.68
N ALA A 321 3.97 -16.80 -19.43
CA ALA A 321 4.56 -18.03 -18.89
C ALA A 321 3.52 -19.12 -18.53
N THR A 322 2.24 -18.87 -18.84
CA THR A 322 1.09 -19.78 -18.59
C THR A 322 0.77 -20.03 -17.11
N TYR A 323 1.14 -19.12 -16.24
CA TYR A 323 0.75 -19.14 -14.83
C TYR A 323 -0.64 -18.51 -14.62
N ASP A 324 -1.52 -19.21 -13.91
CA ASP A 324 -2.89 -18.76 -13.61
C ASP A 324 -2.91 -17.88 -12.36
N VAL A 325 -2.91 -16.55 -12.56
CA VAL A 325 -3.04 -15.57 -11.47
C VAL A 325 -4.53 -15.42 -11.15
N ILE A 326 -4.97 -16.02 -10.07
CA ILE A 326 -6.38 -16.05 -9.67
C ILE A 326 -6.85 -14.80 -8.91
N ASN A 327 -5.93 -14.05 -8.30
CA ASN A 327 -6.25 -12.79 -7.59
C ASN A 327 -5.02 -11.89 -7.48
N LEU A 328 -5.28 -10.60 -7.27
CA LEU A 328 -4.28 -9.57 -6.95
C LEU A 328 -4.70 -8.85 -5.67
N VAL A 329 -3.79 -8.72 -4.71
CA VAL A 329 -4.05 -7.98 -3.46
C VAL A 329 -2.94 -6.95 -3.25
N HIS A 330 -3.24 -5.67 -3.51
CA HIS A 330 -2.29 -4.56 -3.49
C HIS A 330 -1.09 -4.77 -4.44
N ASP A 331 -0.01 -5.34 -3.95
CA ASP A 331 1.27 -5.65 -4.59
C ASP A 331 1.58 -7.15 -4.61
N GLU A 332 0.56 -7.99 -4.41
CA GLU A 332 0.62 -9.44 -4.24
C GLU A 332 -0.06 -10.16 -5.41
N TYR A 333 0.55 -11.23 -5.88
CA TYR A 333 -0.01 -12.18 -6.84
C TYR A 333 -0.41 -13.47 -6.13
N LEU A 334 -1.65 -13.88 -6.28
CA LEU A 334 -2.15 -15.16 -5.76
C LEU A 334 -2.38 -16.13 -6.92
N LEU A 335 -1.68 -17.25 -6.91
CA LEU A 335 -1.78 -18.32 -7.90
C LEU A 335 -2.38 -19.57 -7.28
N LEU A 336 -3.01 -20.40 -8.09
CA LEU A 336 -3.56 -21.70 -7.71
C LEU A 336 -2.91 -22.80 -8.56
N VAL A 337 -2.07 -23.62 -7.93
CA VAL A 337 -1.26 -24.62 -8.64
C VAL A 337 -1.42 -26.02 -8.03
N TYR A 338 -0.99 -27.06 -8.74
CA TYR A 338 -0.88 -28.39 -8.16
C TYR A 338 0.22 -28.43 -7.08
N GLU A 339 -0.01 -29.18 -6.02
CA GLU A 339 0.93 -29.28 -4.89
C GLU A 339 2.31 -29.77 -5.32
N SER A 340 2.35 -30.68 -6.29
CA SER A 340 3.60 -31.30 -6.79
C SER A 340 4.56 -30.33 -7.47
N ILE A 341 4.08 -29.17 -7.94
CA ILE A 341 4.91 -28.17 -8.64
C ILE A 341 5.03 -26.84 -7.88
N ALA A 342 4.45 -26.74 -6.68
CA ALA A 342 4.28 -25.48 -5.98
C ALA A 342 5.64 -24.80 -5.65
N GLU A 343 6.62 -25.58 -5.19
CA GLU A 343 7.97 -25.06 -4.84
C GLU A 343 8.73 -24.54 -6.08
N GLU A 344 8.62 -25.22 -7.21
CA GLU A 344 9.19 -24.78 -8.46
C GLU A 344 8.50 -23.52 -8.97
N THR A 345 7.15 -23.54 -8.95
CA THR A 345 6.34 -22.38 -9.32
C THR A 345 6.69 -21.14 -8.49
N LEU A 346 6.84 -21.29 -7.16
CA LEU A 346 7.20 -20.17 -6.29
C LEU A 346 8.51 -19.51 -6.72
N LYS A 347 9.54 -20.31 -7.02
CA LYS A 347 10.86 -19.81 -7.47
C LYS A 347 10.76 -19.10 -8.81
N ASP A 348 10.04 -19.71 -9.74
CA ASP A 348 9.88 -19.16 -11.08
C ASP A 348 9.07 -17.86 -11.08
N VAL A 349 7.97 -17.81 -10.34
CA VAL A 349 7.14 -16.61 -10.20
C VAL A 349 7.95 -15.47 -9.59
N ILE A 350 8.69 -15.71 -8.50
CA ILE A 350 9.58 -14.70 -7.91
C ILE A 350 10.57 -14.19 -8.96
N LYS A 351 11.21 -15.07 -9.72
CA LYS A 351 12.16 -14.69 -10.75
C LYS A 351 11.51 -13.83 -11.85
N ILE A 352 10.34 -14.22 -12.33
CA ILE A 352 9.60 -13.50 -13.38
C ILE A 352 9.24 -12.09 -12.87
N VAL A 353 8.55 -11.97 -11.73
CA VAL A 353 8.05 -10.67 -11.24
C VAL A 353 9.15 -9.75 -10.74
N THR A 354 10.33 -10.26 -10.41
CA THR A 354 11.49 -9.45 -10.01
C THR A 354 12.43 -9.10 -11.19
N THR A 355 12.08 -9.51 -12.40
CA THR A 355 12.78 -9.06 -13.61
C THR A 355 12.35 -7.64 -13.95
N PRO A 356 13.29 -6.65 -13.93
CA PRO A 356 12.92 -5.26 -14.21
C PRO A 356 12.41 -5.08 -15.64
N PRO A 357 11.31 -4.32 -15.86
CA PRO A 357 10.80 -4.06 -17.19
C PRO A 357 11.70 -3.08 -17.96
N HIS A 358 11.54 -3.04 -19.30
CA HIS A 358 12.34 -2.21 -20.20
C HIS A 358 12.31 -0.70 -19.87
N TRP A 359 11.23 -0.20 -19.28
CA TRP A 359 11.09 1.20 -18.90
C TRP A 359 11.74 1.56 -17.54
N ALA A 360 12.22 0.56 -16.80
CA ALA A 360 12.94 0.73 -15.53
C ALA A 360 14.00 -0.38 -15.35
N PRO A 361 14.99 -0.50 -16.26
CA PRO A 361 15.92 -1.64 -16.29
C PRO A 361 16.85 -1.72 -15.07
N ASP A 362 17.06 -0.62 -14.39
CA ASP A 362 17.92 -0.48 -13.22
C ASP A 362 17.14 -0.48 -11.87
N PHE A 363 15.82 -0.71 -11.92
CA PHE A 363 15.00 -0.71 -10.72
C PHE A 363 15.23 -1.97 -9.86
N PRO A 364 15.49 -1.83 -8.55
CA PRO A 364 15.77 -2.96 -7.66
C PRO A 364 14.48 -3.67 -7.22
N LEU A 365 13.82 -4.41 -8.10
CA LEU A 365 12.69 -5.27 -7.73
C LEU A 365 13.14 -6.36 -6.76
N ALA A 366 12.29 -6.67 -5.78
CA ALA A 366 12.41 -7.83 -4.92
C ALA A 366 11.01 -8.30 -4.51
N ALA A 367 10.84 -9.59 -4.34
CA ALA A 367 9.60 -10.21 -3.90
C ALA A 367 9.91 -11.37 -2.96
N GLU A 368 8.97 -11.62 -2.06
CA GLU A 368 8.94 -12.78 -1.18
C GLU A 368 7.66 -13.56 -1.44
N GLY A 369 7.65 -14.84 -1.15
CA GLY A 369 6.44 -15.62 -1.35
C GLY A 369 6.35 -16.84 -0.44
N TRP A 370 5.17 -17.45 -0.43
CA TRP A 370 4.88 -18.60 0.40
C TRP A 370 3.87 -19.53 -0.28
N ILE A 371 3.82 -20.77 0.20
CA ILE A 371 2.92 -21.81 -0.25
C ILE A 371 2.00 -22.18 0.90
N ASN A 372 0.69 -22.23 0.65
CA ASN A 372 -0.27 -22.65 1.65
C ASN A 372 -1.58 -23.14 1.07
N LYS A 373 -2.24 -24.07 1.78
CA LYS A 373 -3.57 -24.58 1.45
C LYS A 373 -4.69 -23.56 1.66
N ARG A 374 -4.46 -22.56 2.52
CA ARG A 374 -5.40 -21.49 2.81
C ARG A 374 -4.74 -20.14 2.52
N TYR A 375 -5.56 -19.21 2.02
CA TYR A 375 -5.06 -17.86 1.86
C TYR A 375 -4.77 -17.24 3.24
N ARG A 376 -3.54 -16.73 3.42
CA ARG A 376 -3.01 -16.14 4.65
C ARG A 376 -2.46 -14.75 4.39
N LYS A 377 -1.51 -14.28 5.03
CA LYS A 377 -0.72 -13.05 4.98
C LYS A 377 -1.29 -11.87 5.73
#